data_0a74b9e9748eab745f24a5e9ac733e16
#
_entry.id   0a74b9e9748eab745f24a5e9ac733e16
#
_cell.length_a   1.000
_cell.length_b   1.000
_cell.length_c   1.000
_cell.angle_alpha   90.00
_cell.angle_beta   90.00
_cell.angle_gamma   90.00
#
_symmetry.space_group_name_H-M   'P 1'
#
loop_
_entity.id
_entity.type
_entity.pdbx_description
1 polymer ?
#
loop_
_entity_poly.entity_id
_entity_poly.type
_entity_poly.pdbx_seq_one_letter_code
_entity_poly.pdbx_strand_id
1 'polypeptide(L)'
;MKPFMDEEFLLSTPTAQKLYHDFAETMPILDYHCHINPEEIAKDVCFENITQVWLGGDHYKWRQMRSNGVDEYYITGDAPAREKFQKWAETLEKAVGNPLFHWSHLELKRYFGYNGVLNGETAEEVWNLCNQKLQEPSMSCLLYTSPSPRDTR
;
A
#
# COMPACT_ATOMS: atom_id res chain seq x y z
N MET A 1 21.76 1.90 -13.56
CA MET A 1 20.31 2.22 -13.61
C MET A 1 19.86 2.37 -12.17
N LYS A 2 19.15 3.44 -11.82
CA LYS A 2 18.58 3.59 -10.47
C LYS A 2 17.54 2.50 -10.24
N PRO A 3 17.50 1.84 -9.04
CA PRO A 3 16.42 0.94 -8.71
C PRO A 3 15.09 1.68 -8.63
N PHE A 4 13.99 0.97 -8.89
CA PHE A 4 12.66 1.50 -8.70
C PHE A 4 12.42 1.76 -7.21
N MET A 5 11.95 2.95 -6.85
CA MET A 5 11.71 3.33 -5.47
C MET A 5 12.97 3.29 -4.58
N ASP A 6 14.08 3.86 -5.05
CA ASP A 6 15.24 4.14 -4.19
C ASP A 6 14.92 5.23 -3.16
N GLU A 7 15.85 5.53 -2.28
CA GLU A 7 15.66 6.55 -1.24
C GLU A 7 15.53 7.96 -1.80
N GLU A 8 16.02 8.17 -3.03
CA GLU A 8 15.89 9.42 -3.79
C GLU A 8 14.65 9.45 -4.70
N PHE A 9 13.70 8.55 -4.48
CA PHE A 9 12.47 8.51 -5.28
C PHE A 9 11.70 9.83 -5.14
N LEU A 10 11.39 10.45 -6.28
CA LEU A 10 10.81 11.80 -6.42
C LEU A 10 11.74 12.97 -6.04
N LEU A 11 12.91 12.71 -5.47
CA LEU A 11 13.90 13.73 -5.15
C LEU A 11 14.84 13.93 -6.35
N SER A 12 14.33 14.56 -7.40
CA SER A 12 15.00 14.63 -8.72
C SER A 12 16.14 15.65 -8.82
N THR A 13 16.32 16.51 -7.81
CA THR A 13 17.36 17.53 -7.81
C THR A 13 18.18 17.51 -6.52
N PRO A 14 19.47 17.93 -6.54
CA PRO A 14 20.27 18.04 -5.33
C PRO A 14 19.63 18.95 -4.25
N THR A 15 18.90 19.98 -4.69
CA THR A 15 18.18 20.86 -3.76
C THR A 15 17.03 20.12 -3.08
N ALA A 16 16.25 19.32 -3.83
CA ALA A 16 15.16 18.52 -3.26
C ALA A 16 15.70 17.51 -2.25
N GLN A 17 16.78 16.79 -2.59
CA GLN A 17 17.46 15.84 -1.71
C GLN A 17 17.92 16.52 -0.41
N LYS A 18 18.61 17.66 -0.53
CA LYS A 18 19.07 18.43 0.63
C LYS A 18 17.91 18.90 1.50
N LEU A 19 16.86 19.46 0.92
CA LEU A 19 15.69 19.93 1.70
C LEU A 19 14.97 18.79 2.40
N TYR A 20 14.87 17.64 1.76
CA TYR A 20 14.24 16.46 2.37
C TYR A 20 15.10 15.90 3.50
N HIS A 21 16.33 15.49 3.23
CA HIS A 21 17.18 14.79 4.21
C HIS A 21 17.64 15.68 5.36
N ASP A 22 17.99 16.96 5.09
CA ASP A 22 18.48 17.84 6.13
C ASP A 22 17.34 18.40 7.02
N PHE A 23 16.09 18.45 6.52
CA PHE A 23 15.03 19.17 7.24
C PHE A 23 13.70 18.39 7.32
N ALA A 24 13.18 17.84 6.23
CA ALA A 24 11.83 17.31 6.21
C ALA A 24 11.72 15.88 6.78
N GLU A 25 12.71 15.04 6.55
CA GLU A 25 12.68 13.61 6.89
C GLU A 25 12.46 13.36 8.39
N THR A 26 13.02 14.22 9.23
CA THR A 26 12.94 14.10 10.69
C THR A 26 11.78 14.88 11.32
N MET A 27 11.00 15.60 10.51
CA MET A 27 9.87 16.37 11.01
C MET A 27 8.71 15.46 11.43
N PRO A 28 8.01 15.79 12.53
CA PRO A 28 6.82 15.05 12.92
C PRO A 28 5.72 15.23 11.88
N ILE A 29 5.05 14.13 11.54
CA ILE A 29 3.87 14.16 10.68
C ILE A 29 2.67 14.53 11.52
N LEU A 30 1.95 15.59 11.12
CA LEU A 30 0.67 15.99 11.70
C LEU A 30 -0.44 15.62 10.72
N ASP A 31 -0.94 14.40 10.84
CA ASP A 31 -2.06 13.92 10.04
C ASP A 31 -3.38 14.38 10.65
N TYR A 32 -3.95 15.44 10.08
CA TYR A 32 -5.22 16.03 10.53
C TYR A 32 -6.42 15.54 9.70
N HIS A 33 -6.19 14.72 8.69
CA HIS A 33 -7.24 14.21 7.81
C HIS A 33 -6.89 12.79 7.35
N CYS A 34 -7.60 11.81 7.85
CA CYS A 34 -7.47 10.42 7.41
C CYS A 34 -8.85 9.78 7.21
N HIS A 35 -8.87 8.66 6.47
CA HIS A 35 -10.06 7.86 6.22
C HIS A 35 -10.04 6.52 6.96
N ILE A 36 -9.19 6.40 7.97
CA ILE A 36 -9.07 5.20 8.78
C ILE A 36 -10.28 5.13 9.73
N ASN A 37 -10.87 3.96 9.86
CA ASN A 37 -11.95 3.72 10.80
C ASN A 37 -11.40 3.73 12.24
N PRO A 38 -11.79 4.70 13.10
CA PRO A 38 -11.31 4.75 14.47
C PRO A 38 -11.64 3.52 15.31
N GLU A 39 -12.71 2.81 14.97
CA GLU A 39 -13.11 1.58 15.64
C GLU A 39 -12.11 0.45 15.37
N GLU A 40 -11.58 0.35 14.16
CA GLU A 40 -10.55 -0.64 13.80
C GLU A 40 -9.26 -0.41 14.59
N ILE A 41 -8.88 0.88 14.75
CA ILE A 41 -7.73 1.26 15.59
C ILE A 41 -7.99 0.90 17.05
N ALA A 42 -9.15 1.27 17.58
CA ALA A 42 -9.49 1.05 19.00
C ALA A 42 -9.58 -0.43 19.37
N LYS A 43 -9.97 -1.28 18.42
CA LYS A 43 -10.08 -2.74 18.60
C LYS A 43 -8.79 -3.48 18.21
N ASP A 44 -7.80 -2.78 17.69
CA ASP A 44 -6.57 -3.37 17.16
C ASP A 44 -6.84 -4.53 16.19
N VAL A 45 -7.68 -4.27 15.19
CA VAL A 45 -8.15 -5.29 14.27
C VAL A 45 -6.97 -5.88 13.48
N CYS A 46 -6.87 -7.19 13.45
CA CYS A 46 -5.94 -7.91 12.58
C CYS A 46 -6.64 -8.26 11.26
N PHE A 47 -5.99 -7.96 10.15
CA PHE A 47 -6.51 -8.29 8.83
C PHE A 47 -6.13 -9.72 8.45
N GLU A 48 -7.07 -10.45 7.88
CA GLU A 48 -6.84 -11.83 7.44
C GLU A 48 -5.96 -11.93 6.19
N ASN A 49 -6.02 -10.91 5.33
CA ASN A 49 -5.30 -10.89 4.07
C ASN A 49 -5.16 -9.47 3.51
N ILE A 50 -4.22 -9.31 2.57
CA ILE A 50 -3.91 -8.03 1.94
C ILE A 50 -5.09 -7.44 1.13
N THR A 51 -6.02 -8.25 0.66
CA THR A 51 -7.23 -7.76 -0.03
C THR A 51 -8.12 -6.98 0.92
N GLN A 52 -8.29 -7.44 2.16
CA GLN A 52 -9.05 -6.68 3.17
C GLN A 52 -8.40 -5.33 3.44
N VAL A 53 -7.08 -5.30 3.57
CA VAL A 53 -6.32 -4.07 3.79
C VAL A 53 -6.49 -3.10 2.63
N TRP A 54 -6.30 -3.57 1.40
CA TRP A 54 -6.22 -2.69 0.24
C TRP A 54 -7.54 -2.42 -0.46
N LEU A 55 -8.45 -3.38 -0.44
CA LEU A 55 -9.72 -3.30 -1.17
C LEU A 55 -10.95 -3.30 -0.27
N GLY A 56 -10.77 -3.37 1.05
CA GLY A 56 -11.88 -3.41 1.98
C GLY A 56 -12.72 -2.12 2.03
N GLY A 57 -12.10 -0.96 1.80
CA GLY A 57 -12.78 0.33 1.86
C GLY A 57 -12.23 1.41 0.93
N ASP A 58 -11.22 1.12 0.12
CA ASP A 58 -10.54 2.09 -0.74
C ASP A 58 -11.27 2.28 -2.07
N HIS A 59 -12.12 3.31 -2.13
CA HIS A 59 -12.87 3.60 -3.37
C HIS A 59 -11.97 4.14 -4.49
N TYR A 60 -10.76 4.60 -4.25
CA TYR A 60 -9.82 4.99 -5.30
C TYR A 60 -9.30 3.77 -6.05
N LYS A 61 -8.94 2.70 -5.32
CA LYS A 61 -8.56 1.42 -5.92
C LYS A 61 -9.73 0.80 -6.69
N TRP A 62 -10.94 0.80 -6.11
CA TRP A 62 -12.15 0.31 -6.81
C TRP A 62 -12.41 1.09 -8.11
N ARG A 63 -12.26 2.41 -8.09
CA ARG A 63 -12.43 3.26 -9.28
C ARG A 63 -11.39 2.92 -10.34
N GLN A 64 -10.14 2.71 -9.93
CA GLN A 64 -9.07 2.33 -10.86
C GLN A 64 -9.36 0.97 -11.53
N MET A 65 -9.83 -0.01 -10.75
CA MET A 65 -10.24 -1.32 -11.28
C MET A 65 -11.40 -1.19 -12.29
N ARG A 66 -12.42 -0.40 -11.97
CA ARG A 66 -13.53 -0.11 -12.90
C ARG A 66 -13.04 0.55 -14.18
N SER A 67 -12.15 1.52 -14.07
CA SER A 67 -11.54 2.19 -15.23
C SER A 67 -10.73 1.24 -16.12
N ASN A 68 -10.20 0.17 -15.53
CA ASN A 68 -9.50 -0.89 -16.25
C ASN A 68 -10.45 -1.99 -16.80
N GLY A 69 -11.76 -1.83 -16.62
CA GLY A 69 -12.78 -2.77 -17.15
C GLY A 69 -12.91 -4.06 -16.33
N VAL A 70 -12.48 -4.06 -15.07
CA VAL A 70 -12.67 -5.20 -14.16
C VAL A 70 -14.15 -5.30 -13.78
N ASP A 71 -14.69 -6.52 -13.86
CA ASP A 71 -16.07 -6.81 -13.46
C ASP A 71 -16.30 -6.53 -11.98
N GLU A 72 -17.46 -5.98 -11.64
CA GLU A 72 -17.82 -5.59 -10.27
C GLU A 72 -17.78 -6.76 -9.29
N TYR A 73 -17.97 -7.99 -9.77
CA TYR A 73 -17.81 -9.22 -8.99
C TYR A 73 -16.46 -9.29 -8.28
N TYR A 74 -15.39 -8.85 -8.95
CA TYR A 74 -14.03 -8.82 -8.40
C TYR A 74 -13.68 -7.54 -7.61
N ILE A 75 -14.55 -6.56 -7.58
CA ILE A 75 -14.31 -5.28 -6.90
C ILE A 75 -15.02 -5.28 -5.55
N THR A 76 -16.35 -5.11 -5.57
CA THR A 76 -17.19 -5.10 -4.36
C THR A 76 -18.08 -6.32 -4.23
N GLY A 77 -18.16 -7.17 -5.25
CA GLY A 77 -18.94 -8.40 -5.25
C GLY A 77 -18.30 -9.54 -4.44
N ASP A 78 -18.77 -10.77 -4.61
CA ASP A 78 -18.46 -11.92 -3.76
C ASP A 78 -17.26 -12.77 -4.24
N ALA A 79 -16.41 -12.24 -5.12
CA ALA A 79 -15.23 -12.98 -5.56
C ALA A 79 -14.30 -13.30 -4.38
N PRO A 80 -13.61 -14.44 -4.42
CA PRO A 80 -12.60 -14.78 -3.42
C PRO A 80 -11.53 -13.69 -3.31
N ALA A 81 -11.06 -13.43 -2.09
CA ALA A 81 -10.09 -12.38 -1.79
C ALA A 81 -8.82 -12.48 -2.67
N ARG A 82 -8.34 -13.71 -2.91
CA ARG A 82 -7.17 -13.97 -3.76
C ARG A 82 -7.40 -13.54 -5.22
N GLU A 83 -8.61 -13.77 -5.75
CA GLU A 83 -8.96 -13.39 -7.12
C GLU A 83 -9.10 -11.87 -7.24
N LYS A 84 -9.69 -11.21 -6.25
CA LYS A 84 -9.73 -9.73 -6.17
C LYS A 84 -8.33 -9.14 -6.18
N PHE A 85 -7.41 -9.70 -5.41
CA PHE A 85 -6.02 -9.27 -5.39
C PHE A 85 -5.34 -9.44 -6.75
N GLN A 86 -5.57 -10.57 -7.43
CA GLN A 86 -5.08 -10.80 -8.79
C GLN A 86 -5.55 -9.70 -9.74
N LYS A 87 -6.85 -9.36 -9.70
CA LYS A 87 -7.41 -8.29 -10.54
C LYS A 87 -6.86 -6.91 -10.20
N TRP A 88 -6.55 -6.67 -8.93
CA TRP A 88 -5.85 -5.45 -8.54
C TRP A 88 -4.42 -5.40 -9.10
N ALA A 89 -3.65 -6.47 -9.00
CA ALA A 89 -2.30 -6.56 -9.53
C ALA A 89 -2.25 -6.32 -11.05
N GLU A 90 -3.16 -6.96 -11.81
CA GLU A 90 -3.34 -6.76 -13.25
C GLU A 90 -3.77 -5.33 -13.61
N THR A 91 -4.50 -4.66 -12.72
CA THR A 91 -4.89 -3.26 -12.87
C THR A 91 -3.71 -2.35 -12.61
N LEU A 92 -2.95 -2.64 -11.56
CA LEU A 92 -1.84 -1.79 -11.12
C LEU A 92 -0.73 -1.70 -12.16
N GLU A 93 -0.41 -2.78 -12.86
CA GLU A 93 0.60 -2.77 -13.92
C GLU A 93 0.28 -1.79 -15.07
N LYS A 94 -1.01 -1.47 -15.26
CA LYS A 94 -1.48 -0.50 -16.26
C LYS A 94 -1.63 0.92 -15.71
N ALA A 95 -1.39 1.10 -14.41
CA ALA A 95 -1.56 2.37 -13.71
C ALA A 95 -0.26 3.17 -13.56
N VAL A 96 0.75 2.91 -14.40
CA VAL A 96 2.02 3.66 -14.40
C VAL A 96 1.75 5.16 -14.58
N GLY A 97 2.30 5.97 -13.66
CA GLY A 97 2.03 7.41 -13.62
C GLY A 97 0.86 7.82 -12.72
N ASN A 98 0.06 6.88 -12.25
CA ASN A 98 -0.95 7.12 -11.23
C ASN A 98 -0.31 7.01 -9.83
N PRO A 99 -0.65 7.89 -8.86
CA PRO A 99 -0.14 7.79 -7.49
C PRO A 99 -0.36 6.42 -6.83
N LEU A 100 -1.48 5.74 -7.12
CA LEU A 100 -1.75 4.40 -6.58
C LEU A 100 -0.67 3.37 -6.96
N PHE A 101 -0.07 3.50 -8.15
CA PHE A 101 1.06 2.65 -8.55
C PHE A 101 2.24 2.82 -7.59
N HIS A 102 2.61 4.07 -7.29
CA HIS A 102 3.72 4.38 -6.41
C HIS A 102 3.41 4.02 -4.95
N TRP A 103 2.24 4.38 -4.46
CA TRP A 103 1.84 4.13 -3.07
C TRP A 103 1.80 2.64 -2.76
N SER A 104 1.17 1.82 -3.62
CA SER A 104 1.14 0.37 -3.43
C SER A 104 2.55 -0.23 -3.35
N HIS A 105 3.47 0.22 -4.21
CA HIS A 105 4.85 -0.27 -4.17
C HIS A 105 5.65 0.27 -2.98
N LEU A 106 5.37 1.50 -2.50
CA LEU A 106 5.96 2.02 -1.26
C LEU A 106 5.50 1.22 -0.04
N GLU A 107 4.22 0.88 0.04
CA GLU A 107 3.67 0.03 1.08
C GLU A 107 4.31 -1.36 1.06
N LEU A 108 4.40 -1.99 -0.11
CA LEU A 108 5.06 -3.28 -0.27
C LEU A 108 6.52 -3.24 0.18
N LYS A 109 7.26 -2.20 -0.18
CA LYS A 109 8.65 -2.03 0.23
C LYS A 109 8.78 -1.83 1.74
N ARG A 110 8.03 -0.89 2.31
CA ARG A 110 8.19 -0.45 3.71
C ARG A 110 7.68 -1.47 4.71
N TYR A 111 6.52 -2.03 4.46
CA TYR A 111 5.85 -2.89 5.44
C TYR A 111 6.08 -4.38 5.19
N PHE A 112 6.23 -4.76 3.92
CA PHE A 112 6.35 -6.17 3.55
C PHE A 112 7.76 -6.56 3.08
N GLY A 113 8.67 -5.60 2.88
CA GLY A 113 10.04 -5.85 2.43
C GLY A 113 10.15 -6.30 0.97
N TYR A 114 9.10 -6.12 0.17
CA TYR A 114 9.08 -6.47 -1.24
C TYR A 114 9.63 -5.33 -2.09
N ASN A 115 10.70 -5.60 -2.84
CA ASN A 115 11.37 -4.60 -3.68
C ASN A 115 11.12 -4.80 -5.18
N GLY A 116 10.27 -5.76 -5.54
CA GLY A 116 9.86 -6.01 -6.92
C GLY A 116 8.72 -5.10 -7.39
N VAL A 117 8.21 -5.41 -8.57
CA VAL A 117 7.02 -4.75 -9.13
C VAL A 117 5.84 -5.70 -9.05
N LEU A 118 4.73 -5.22 -8.48
CA LEU A 118 3.48 -5.97 -8.44
C LEU A 118 2.77 -5.88 -9.81
N ASN A 119 2.51 -7.03 -10.37
CA ASN A 119 1.78 -7.22 -11.63
C ASN A 119 1.03 -8.56 -11.61
N GLY A 120 0.35 -8.91 -12.70
CA GLY A 120 -0.39 -10.16 -12.79
C GLY A 120 0.46 -11.43 -12.60
N GLU A 121 1.74 -11.41 -12.97
CA GLU A 121 2.67 -12.55 -12.85
C GLU A 121 3.22 -12.70 -11.43
N THR A 122 3.49 -11.57 -10.74
CA THR A 122 4.05 -11.56 -9.38
C THR A 122 2.99 -11.59 -8.28
N ALA A 123 1.71 -11.53 -8.64
CA ALA A 123 0.60 -11.45 -7.69
C ALA A 123 0.58 -12.60 -6.67
N GLU A 124 0.91 -13.83 -7.06
CA GLU A 124 0.93 -14.98 -6.15
C GLU A 124 2.03 -14.86 -5.11
N GLU A 125 3.24 -14.50 -5.53
CA GLU A 125 4.38 -14.29 -4.63
C GLU A 125 4.07 -13.19 -3.60
N VAL A 126 3.56 -12.05 -4.08
CA VAL A 126 3.24 -10.91 -3.21
C VAL A 126 2.08 -11.22 -2.26
N TRP A 127 1.05 -11.92 -2.74
CA TRP A 127 -0.05 -12.41 -1.92
C TRP A 127 0.44 -13.24 -0.73
N ASN A 128 1.28 -14.23 -1.01
CA ASN A 128 1.81 -15.12 0.01
C ASN A 128 2.69 -14.38 1.01
N LEU A 129 3.59 -13.52 0.52
CA LEU A 129 4.48 -12.71 1.35
C LEU A 129 3.68 -11.78 2.28
N CYS A 130 2.72 -11.03 1.74
CA CYS A 130 1.94 -10.09 2.52
C CYS A 130 1.10 -10.79 3.59
N ASN A 131 0.41 -11.87 3.22
CA ASN A 131 -0.44 -12.59 4.16
C ASN A 131 0.36 -13.29 5.26
N GLN A 132 1.56 -13.79 4.97
CA GLN A 132 2.45 -14.31 5.99
C GLN A 132 2.81 -13.19 7.00
N LYS A 133 3.18 -12.02 6.50
CA LYS A 133 3.54 -10.89 7.38
C LYS A 133 2.38 -10.35 8.18
N LEU A 134 1.17 -10.31 7.63
CA LEU A 134 -0.03 -9.87 8.35
C LEU A 134 -0.40 -10.76 9.55
N GLN A 135 0.14 -11.98 9.62
CA GLN A 135 -0.03 -12.85 10.80
C GLN A 135 1.00 -12.56 11.90
N GLU A 136 1.99 -11.73 11.67
CA GLU A 136 2.97 -11.36 12.67
C GLU A 136 2.33 -10.38 13.69
N PRO A 137 2.59 -10.54 15.01
CA PRO A 137 2.01 -9.65 16.02
C PRO A 137 2.40 -8.17 15.86
N SER A 138 3.48 -7.89 15.13
CA SER A 138 3.96 -6.53 14.82
C SER A 138 3.11 -5.81 13.76
N MET A 139 2.25 -6.52 13.05
CA MET A 139 1.42 -5.98 11.96
C MET A 139 -0.01 -5.71 12.42
N SER A 140 -0.14 -5.03 13.56
CA SER A 140 -1.45 -4.58 14.03
C SER A 140 -2.01 -3.47 13.13
N CYS A 141 -3.32 -3.30 13.13
CA CYS A 141 -4.03 -2.26 12.39
C CYS A 141 -3.41 -0.86 12.62
N LEU A 142 -2.99 -0.58 13.83
CA LEU A 142 -2.43 0.72 14.23
C LEU A 142 -1.10 1.02 13.54
N LEU A 143 -0.26 0.02 13.34
CA LEU A 143 1.04 0.16 12.68
C LEU A 143 0.92 0.25 11.16
N TYR A 144 -0.05 -0.46 10.61
CA TYR A 144 -0.22 -0.53 9.15
C TYR A 144 -0.96 0.67 8.57
N THR A 145 -2.00 1.15 9.25
CA THR A 145 -2.93 2.13 8.70
C THR A 145 -2.57 3.58 9.01
N SER A 146 -1.79 3.83 10.05
CA SER A 146 -1.35 5.17 10.42
C SER A 146 0.04 5.11 11.05
N PRO A 147 1.10 5.36 10.29
CA PRO A 147 2.41 5.56 10.88
C PRO A 147 2.35 6.79 11.78
N SER A 148 2.03 6.55 13.05
CA SER A 148 2.07 7.59 14.07
C SER A 148 3.52 8.02 14.29
N PRO A 149 3.78 9.30 14.58
CA PRO A 149 5.11 9.74 14.99
C PRO A 149 5.68 8.98 16.21
N ARG A 150 4.83 8.24 16.94
CA ARG A 150 5.24 7.37 18.05
C ARG A 150 5.84 6.04 17.59
N ASP A 151 5.55 5.63 16.37
CA ASP A 151 5.93 4.31 15.84
C ASP A 151 7.20 4.34 14.99
N THR A 152 7.80 5.51 14.82
CA THR A 152 9.05 5.74 14.07
C THR A 152 10.30 5.74 14.97
N ARG A 153 10.25 5.05 16.13
CA ARG A 153 11.42 4.90 17.00
C ARG A 153 12.06 3.55 16.85
#